data_5d61adea1c9fddfba1f24adcb1ed1162
#
_entry.id   5d61adea1c9fddfba1f24adcb1ed1162
#
_cell.length_a   1.000
_cell.length_b   1.000
_cell.length_c   1.000
_cell.angle_alpha   90.00
_cell.angle_beta   90.00
_cell.angle_gamma   90.00
#
_symmetry.space_group_name_H-M   'P 1'
#
loop_
_entity.id
_entity.type
_entity.pdbx_description
1 polymer ?
#
loop_
_entity_poly.entity_id
_entity_poly.type
_entity_poly.pdbx_seq_one_letter_code
_entity_poly.pdbx_strand_id
1 'polypeptide(L)'
;TDYSIDLADSTKDDIQKGVDAKTTVDTKGLTFNGDSGSTNVEKLGSTVTVAGDDNITTEAQDDKVTVKLNKDLVVDSVKAGDTTVNNDGVKIAGGPSLTKSGIDAAGNKVTNVAAGDLNANSKDAVNGSQLFATNQNVANNAATIAKGINFGGTTGSNNYALGDTINVKGDSNIISETVAGGAQLKLAKDITVDSVTAGDSKLNTDG
;
A
#
# COMPACT_ATOMS: atom_id res chain seq x y z
N THR A 1 -76.47 70.43 -37.10
CA THR A 1 -75.84 69.32 -37.83
C THR A 1 -74.54 68.94 -37.11
N ASP A 2 -74.55 67.82 -36.37
CA ASP A 2 -73.39 67.30 -35.77
C ASP A 2 -72.59 66.55 -36.84
N TYR A 3 -71.40 66.96 -37.09
CA TYR A 3 -70.40 66.20 -37.92
C TYR A 3 -69.58 65.31 -37.05
N SER A 4 -69.76 64.04 -37.22
CA SER A 4 -68.87 63.04 -36.61
C SER A 4 -67.69 62.80 -37.56
N ILE A 5 -66.48 63.10 -37.13
CA ILE A 5 -65.25 62.73 -37.82
C ILE A 5 -64.77 61.40 -37.18
N ASP A 6 -64.77 60.34 -37.99
CA ASP A 6 -64.28 59.03 -37.58
C ASP A 6 -62.99 58.70 -38.35
N LEU A 7 -62.14 57.85 -37.72
CA LEU A 7 -60.89 57.36 -38.31
C LEU A 7 -61.23 56.33 -39.39
N ALA A 8 -60.41 56.28 -40.43
CA ALA A 8 -60.48 55.18 -41.42
C ALA A 8 -60.30 53.81 -40.72
N ASP A 9 -61.02 52.81 -41.21
CA ASP A 9 -60.96 51.47 -40.60
C ASP A 9 -59.54 50.90 -40.58
N SER A 10 -58.75 51.15 -41.63
CA SER A 10 -57.31 50.74 -41.65
C SER A 10 -56.51 51.41 -40.52
N THR A 11 -56.84 52.65 -40.15
CA THR A 11 -56.13 53.32 -39.04
C THR A 11 -56.59 52.78 -37.69
N LYS A 12 -57.87 52.43 -37.55
CA LYS A 12 -58.35 51.74 -36.34
C LYS A 12 -57.72 50.40 -36.17
N ASP A 13 -57.53 49.57 -37.25
CA ASP A 13 -56.87 48.29 -37.25
C ASP A 13 -55.40 48.44 -36.86
N ASP A 14 -54.71 49.44 -37.35
CA ASP A 14 -53.28 49.64 -36.98
C ASP A 14 -53.13 50.11 -35.55
N ILE A 15 -54.05 50.92 -35.02
CA ILE A 15 -54.09 51.25 -33.58
C ILE A 15 -54.32 49.98 -32.75
N GLN A 16 -55.29 49.13 -33.17
CA GLN A 16 -55.58 47.89 -32.45
C GLN A 16 -54.38 46.96 -32.44
N LYS A 17 -53.67 46.79 -33.57
CA LYS A 17 -52.38 46.00 -33.62
C LYS A 17 -51.34 46.56 -32.64
N GLY A 18 -51.23 47.86 -32.52
CA GLY A 18 -50.36 48.53 -31.54
C GLY A 18 -50.76 48.23 -30.09
N VAL A 19 -52.07 48.25 -29.77
CA VAL A 19 -52.61 47.87 -28.46
C VAL A 19 -52.36 46.42 -28.15
N ASP A 20 -52.53 45.49 -29.12
CA ASP A 20 -52.30 44.07 -28.97
C ASP A 20 -50.82 43.77 -28.77
N ALA A 21 -49.94 44.43 -29.52
CA ALA A 21 -48.53 44.38 -29.37
C ALA A 21 -48.06 44.79 -27.95
N LYS A 22 -48.59 45.97 -27.50
CA LYS A 22 -48.32 46.44 -26.14
C LYS A 22 -48.81 45.45 -25.08
N THR A 23 -50.05 44.97 -25.22
CA THR A 23 -50.61 43.96 -24.30
C THR A 23 -49.73 42.70 -24.26
N THR A 24 -49.24 42.26 -25.41
CA THR A 24 -48.31 41.09 -25.50
C THR A 24 -47.02 41.36 -24.76
N VAL A 25 -46.38 42.50 -24.96
CA VAL A 25 -45.14 42.88 -24.26
C VAL A 25 -45.40 43.05 -22.75
N ASP A 26 -46.48 43.62 -22.33
CA ASP A 26 -46.79 43.87 -20.92
C ASP A 26 -47.22 42.60 -20.15
N THR A 27 -47.76 41.58 -20.82
CA THR A 27 -48.34 40.39 -20.17
C THR A 27 -47.55 39.11 -20.40
N LYS A 28 -46.87 38.97 -21.54
CA LYS A 28 -46.05 37.81 -21.86
C LYS A 28 -44.59 38.07 -21.52
N GLY A 29 -43.84 37.02 -21.26
CA GLY A 29 -42.43 37.06 -20.96
C GLY A 29 -41.82 35.69 -21.13
N LEU A 30 -40.63 35.50 -20.59
CA LEU A 30 -39.90 34.23 -20.60
C LEU A 30 -39.94 33.57 -19.22
N THR A 31 -40.14 32.30 -19.21
CA THR A 31 -39.99 31.46 -18.00
C THR A 31 -38.79 30.55 -18.19
N PHE A 32 -37.91 30.49 -17.22
CA PHE A 32 -36.75 29.62 -17.19
C PHE A 32 -37.04 28.46 -16.26
N ASN A 33 -36.85 27.23 -16.74
CA ASN A 33 -37.01 26.01 -15.96
C ASN A 33 -35.63 25.48 -15.57
N GLY A 34 -35.48 25.11 -14.30
CA GLY A 34 -34.36 24.29 -13.84
C GLY A 34 -34.72 22.81 -13.83
N ASP A 35 -33.79 21.96 -13.38
CA ASP A 35 -34.07 20.54 -13.08
C ASP A 35 -35.14 20.40 -11.99
N SER A 36 -35.29 21.44 -11.18
CA SER A 36 -36.33 21.59 -10.18
C SER A 36 -36.78 23.05 -10.16
N GLY A 37 -38.10 23.25 -10.33
CA GLY A 37 -38.73 24.57 -10.29
C GLY A 37 -38.63 25.38 -11.58
N SER A 38 -39.30 26.49 -11.57
CA SER A 38 -39.37 27.47 -12.66
C SER A 38 -39.28 28.88 -12.09
N THR A 39 -38.73 29.80 -12.87
CA THR A 39 -38.80 31.23 -12.51
C THR A 39 -40.23 31.78 -12.69
N ASN A 40 -40.49 32.95 -12.12
CA ASN A 40 -41.63 33.75 -12.54
C ASN A 40 -41.50 34.12 -14.02
N VAL A 41 -42.60 34.61 -14.59
CA VAL A 41 -42.56 35.15 -15.95
C VAL A 41 -41.77 36.47 -15.93
N GLU A 42 -40.61 36.47 -16.58
CA GLU A 42 -39.72 37.62 -16.68
C GLU A 42 -40.10 38.44 -17.92
N LYS A 43 -40.63 39.65 -17.68
CA LYS A 43 -41.07 40.55 -18.73
C LYS A 43 -39.89 41.22 -19.44
N LEU A 44 -40.15 41.77 -20.62
CA LEU A 44 -39.13 42.51 -21.35
C LEU A 44 -38.59 43.67 -20.48
N GLY A 45 -37.27 43.75 -20.34
CA GLY A 45 -36.60 44.74 -19.48
C GLY A 45 -36.28 44.22 -18.06
N SER A 46 -36.78 43.01 -17.67
CA SER A 46 -36.38 42.39 -16.42
C SER A 46 -34.95 41.87 -16.50
N THR A 47 -34.29 41.77 -15.34
CA THR A 47 -32.99 41.14 -15.21
C THR A 47 -33.16 39.70 -14.72
N VAL A 48 -32.57 38.75 -15.45
CA VAL A 48 -32.45 37.36 -15.02
C VAL A 48 -30.99 37.10 -14.61
N THR A 49 -30.81 36.66 -13.39
CA THR A 49 -29.47 36.31 -12.86
C THR A 49 -29.24 34.84 -13.02
N VAL A 50 -28.15 34.45 -13.69
CA VAL A 50 -27.59 33.08 -13.67
C VAL A 50 -26.55 33.06 -12.57
N ALA A 51 -26.89 32.46 -11.42
CA ALA A 51 -26.03 32.41 -10.26
C ALA A 51 -25.20 31.09 -10.26
N GLY A 52 -24.01 31.19 -9.73
CA GLY A 52 -23.19 30.02 -9.38
C GLY A 52 -23.41 29.61 -7.93
N ASP A 53 -22.59 28.67 -7.49
CA ASP A 53 -22.47 28.16 -6.10
C ASP A 53 -20.99 28.07 -5.70
N ASP A 54 -20.68 27.31 -4.65
CA ASP A 54 -19.31 27.13 -4.18
C ASP A 54 -18.39 26.46 -5.23
N ASN A 55 -18.95 25.74 -6.20
CA ASN A 55 -18.21 25.00 -7.23
C ASN A 55 -18.29 25.63 -8.62
N ILE A 56 -19.24 26.53 -8.84
CA ILE A 56 -19.52 27.14 -10.15
C ILE A 56 -19.49 28.66 -10.03
N THR A 57 -18.67 29.28 -10.86
CA THR A 57 -18.65 30.74 -11.02
C THR A 57 -19.26 31.13 -12.35
N THR A 58 -20.09 32.16 -12.35
CA THR A 58 -20.65 32.75 -13.55
C THR A 58 -20.12 34.16 -13.76
N GLU A 59 -19.84 34.50 -15.01
CA GLU A 59 -19.36 35.81 -15.44
C GLU A 59 -20.16 36.28 -16.65
N ALA A 60 -20.85 37.41 -16.51
CA ALA A 60 -21.58 38.06 -17.61
C ALA A 60 -20.72 39.17 -18.17
N GLN A 61 -20.42 39.11 -19.47
CA GLN A 61 -19.68 40.13 -20.19
C GLN A 61 -20.18 40.22 -21.62
N ASP A 62 -20.42 41.43 -22.07
CA ASP A 62 -20.95 41.76 -23.41
C ASP A 62 -22.30 41.02 -23.69
N ASP A 63 -22.31 40.08 -24.61
CA ASP A 63 -23.46 39.32 -25.08
C ASP A 63 -23.53 37.88 -24.57
N LYS A 64 -22.67 37.51 -23.58
CA LYS A 64 -22.55 36.14 -23.09
C LYS A 64 -22.52 36.06 -21.57
N VAL A 65 -22.98 34.92 -21.06
CA VAL A 65 -22.74 34.45 -19.70
C VAL A 65 -21.81 33.23 -19.80
N THR A 66 -20.62 33.30 -19.18
CA THR A 66 -19.68 32.21 -19.08
C THR A 66 -19.89 31.51 -17.75
N VAL A 67 -20.04 30.18 -17.78
CA VAL A 67 -20.15 29.33 -16.60
C VAL A 67 -18.85 28.52 -16.49
N LYS A 68 -18.20 28.58 -15.34
CA LYS A 68 -16.91 27.97 -15.08
C LYS A 68 -16.98 27.13 -13.81
N LEU A 69 -16.29 25.95 -13.81
CA LEU A 69 -15.96 25.24 -12.59
C LEU A 69 -14.85 26.00 -11.86
N ASN A 70 -14.93 26.07 -10.55
CA ASN A 70 -13.87 26.60 -9.70
C ASN A 70 -12.64 25.68 -9.77
N LYS A 71 -11.44 26.24 -9.51
CA LYS A 71 -10.20 25.47 -9.50
C LYS A 71 -10.20 24.43 -8.38
N ASP A 72 -10.75 24.80 -7.24
CA ASP A 72 -10.90 23.93 -6.08
C ASP A 72 -12.38 23.58 -5.95
N LEU A 73 -12.70 22.31 -6.07
CA LEU A 73 -14.06 21.79 -5.94
C LEU A 73 -14.30 21.28 -4.52
N VAL A 74 -15.37 21.71 -3.90
CA VAL A 74 -15.83 21.23 -2.60
C VAL A 74 -17.00 20.29 -2.83
N VAL A 75 -16.72 18.98 -2.77
CA VAL A 75 -17.70 17.92 -2.99
C VAL A 75 -17.55 16.83 -1.93
N ASP A 76 -18.63 16.16 -1.58
CA ASP A 76 -18.59 15.03 -0.61
C ASP A 76 -17.89 13.82 -1.20
N SER A 77 -18.02 13.60 -2.50
CA SER A 77 -17.35 12.52 -3.21
C SER A 77 -17.26 12.77 -4.71
N VAL A 78 -16.23 12.17 -5.31
CA VAL A 78 -16.11 12.01 -6.77
C VAL A 78 -16.22 10.53 -7.09
N LYS A 79 -17.14 10.17 -7.99
CA LYS A 79 -17.33 8.80 -8.47
C LYS A 79 -16.99 8.71 -9.95
N ALA A 80 -16.08 7.81 -10.30
CA ALA A 80 -15.69 7.49 -11.68
C ALA A 80 -15.78 5.97 -11.87
N GLY A 81 -16.90 5.50 -12.43
CA GLY A 81 -17.19 4.06 -12.51
C GLY A 81 -17.22 3.42 -11.11
N ASP A 82 -16.37 2.44 -10.92
CA ASP A 82 -16.23 1.71 -9.65
C ASP A 82 -15.32 2.41 -8.63
N THR A 83 -14.64 3.50 -9.05
CA THR A 83 -13.75 4.27 -8.17
C THR A 83 -14.52 5.38 -7.47
N THR A 84 -14.34 5.47 -6.16
CA THR A 84 -14.85 6.57 -5.32
C THR A 84 -13.69 7.23 -4.59
N VAL A 85 -13.65 8.57 -4.65
CA VAL A 85 -12.75 9.42 -3.84
C VAL A 85 -13.62 10.24 -2.92
N ASN A 86 -13.42 10.14 -1.62
CA ASN A 86 -14.16 10.89 -0.60
C ASN A 86 -13.28 11.16 0.63
N ASN A 87 -13.89 11.62 1.72
CA ASN A 87 -13.20 11.89 2.98
C ASN A 87 -12.50 10.68 3.61
N ASP A 88 -12.86 9.45 3.25
CA ASP A 88 -12.21 8.23 3.76
C ASP A 88 -10.98 7.84 2.93
N GLY A 89 -10.90 8.33 1.70
CA GLY A 89 -9.80 8.05 0.77
C GLY A 89 -10.25 7.67 -0.62
N VAL A 90 -9.45 6.84 -1.27
CA VAL A 90 -9.70 6.30 -2.62
C VAL A 90 -10.06 4.82 -2.50
N LYS A 91 -11.20 4.42 -3.06
CA LYS A 91 -11.68 3.04 -3.04
C LYS A 91 -12.15 2.62 -4.43
N ILE A 92 -11.75 1.44 -4.86
CA ILE A 92 -12.25 0.76 -6.05
C ILE A 92 -13.16 -0.36 -5.58
N ALA A 93 -14.41 -0.40 -6.02
CA ALA A 93 -15.35 -1.45 -5.61
C ALA A 93 -14.82 -2.83 -6.02
N GLY A 94 -14.66 -3.74 -5.07
CA GLY A 94 -14.07 -5.07 -5.28
C GLY A 94 -12.56 -5.07 -5.56
N GLY A 95 -11.88 -3.93 -5.42
CA GLY A 95 -10.46 -3.77 -5.70
C GLY A 95 -9.69 -3.08 -4.57
N PRO A 96 -8.44 -2.64 -4.86
CA PRO A 96 -7.60 -1.96 -3.88
C PRO A 96 -8.19 -0.66 -3.33
N SER A 97 -7.76 -0.30 -2.13
CA SER A 97 -8.13 0.98 -1.52
C SER A 97 -6.95 1.63 -0.78
N LEU A 98 -6.98 2.96 -0.70
CA LEU A 98 -6.11 3.79 0.12
C LEU A 98 -7.01 4.65 1.01
N THR A 99 -7.10 4.33 2.28
CA THR A 99 -8.01 4.98 3.23
C THR A 99 -7.27 5.44 4.48
N LYS A 100 -7.97 6.09 5.39
CA LYS A 100 -7.42 6.46 6.72
C LYS A 100 -6.93 5.24 7.52
N SER A 101 -7.41 4.04 7.21
CA SER A 101 -7.00 2.78 7.84
C SER A 101 -5.74 2.17 7.21
N GLY A 102 -5.23 2.74 6.11
CA GLY A 102 -4.06 2.26 5.39
C GLY A 102 -4.36 1.85 3.95
N ILE A 103 -3.48 1.03 3.41
CA ILE A 103 -3.54 0.51 2.04
C ILE A 103 -4.02 -0.94 2.09
N ASP A 104 -5.10 -1.24 1.38
CA ASP A 104 -5.56 -2.60 1.13
C ASP A 104 -5.35 -2.93 -0.35
N ALA A 105 -4.52 -3.92 -0.63
CA ALA A 105 -4.25 -4.39 -1.99
C ALA A 105 -5.34 -5.33 -2.54
N ALA A 106 -6.34 -5.67 -1.75
CA ALA A 106 -7.43 -6.60 -2.12
C ALA A 106 -6.91 -7.95 -2.66
N GLY A 107 -5.85 -8.49 -2.05
CA GLY A 107 -5.23 -9.76 -2.48
C GLY A 107 -4.30 -9.65 -3.70
N ASN A 108 -4.14 -8.47 -4.30
CA ASN A 108 -3.25 -8.27 -5.42
C ASN A 108 -1.79 -8.05 -4.96
N LYS A 109 -0.84 -8.28 -5.88
CA LYS A 109 0.57 -7.99 -5.62
C LYS A 109 0.80 -6.49 -5.57
N VAL A 110 1.63 -6.05 -4.61
CA VAL A 110 2.24 -4.73 -4.65
C VAL A 110 3.59 -4.88 -5.33
N THR A 111 3.78 -4.24 -6.47
CA THR A 111 5.00 -4.34 -7.28
C THR A 111 5.81 -3.04 -7.25
N ASN A 112 7.07 -3.10 -7.71
CA ASN A 112 7.99 -1.95 -7.73
C ASN A 112 8.27 -1.35 -6.34
N VAL A 113 8.20 -2.18 -5.29
CA VAL A 113 8.60 -1.76 -3.94
C VAL A 113 10.13 -1.73 -3.88
N ALA A 114 10.69 -0.57 -3.59
CA ALA A 114 12.13 -0.43 -3.34
C ALA A 114 12.55 -1.28 -2.14
N ALA A 115 13.86 -1.59 -2.04
CA ALA A 115 14.39 -2.23 -0.85
C ALA A 115 14.25 -1.30 0.36
N GLY A 116 13.63 -1.80 1.40
CA GLY A 116 13.50 -1.07 2.67
C GLY A 116 14.80 -1.09 3.48
N ASP A 117 15.00 -0.12 4.34
CA ASP A 117 16.10 -0.14 5.30
C ASP A 117 15.91 -1.28 6.32
N LEU A 118 16.95 -2.07 6.54
CA LEU A 118 16.91 -3.19 7.48
C LEU A 118 17.67 -2.83 8.77
N ASN A 119 16.98 -2.19 9.69
CA ASN A 119 17.48 -1.84 11.02
C ASN A 119 16.37 -1.91 12.07
N ALA A 120 16.73 -1.84 13.36
CA ALA A 120 15.79 -2.00 14.47
C ALA A 120 14.66 -0.96 14.52
N ASN A 121 14.82 0.19 13.87
CA ASN A 121 13.85 1.28 13.88
C ASN A 121 13.12 1.45 12.54
N SER A 122 13.44 0.61 11.54
CA SER A 122 12.82 0.69 10.22
C SER A 122 11.32 0.41 10.31
N LYS A 123 10.58 1.19 9.52
CA LYS A 123 9.15 1.00 9.27
C LYS A 123 8.87 0.76 7.79
N ASP A 124 9.94 0.50 7.03
CA ASP A 124 9.83 0.27 5.59
C ASP A 124 9.27 -1.11 5.28
N ALA A 125 8.59 -1.22 4.15
CA ALA A 125 8.20 -2.51 3.62
C ALA A 125 9.43 -3.27 3.12
N VAL A 126 9.47 -4.58 3.36
CA VAL A 126 10.51 -5.48 2.84
C VAL A 126 10.05 -6.08 1.52
N ASN A 127 10.87 -6.01 0.48
CA ASN A 127 10.57 -6.65 -0.79
C ASN A 127 11.09 -8.09 -0.88
N GLY A 128 10.64 -8.81 -1.91
CA GLY A 128 10.97 -10.22 -2.08
C GLY A 128 12.46 -10.52 -2.23
N SER A 129 13.27 -9.60 -2.77
CA SER A 129 14.73 -9.83 -2.93
C SER A 129 15.46 -9.81 -1.59
N GLN A 130 15.04 -8.97 -0.65
CA GLN A 130 15.60 -8.91 0.69
C GLN A 130 15.29 -10.18 1.49
N LEU A 131 14.06 -10.68 1.40
CA LEU A 131 13.66 -11.94 2.01
C LEU A 131 14.40 -13.12 1.37
N PHE A 132 14.59 -13.12 0.05
CA PHE A 132 15.36 -14.15 -0.64
C PHE A 132 16.80 -14.20 -0.14
N ALA A 133 17.47 -13.05 0.00
CA ALA A 133 18.84 -12.99 0.54
C ALA A 133 18.92 -13.54 1.98
N THR A 134 17.95 -13.22 2.82
CA THR A 134 17.85 -13.77 4.18
C THR A 134 17.69 -15.30 4.16
N ASN A 135 16.81 -15.83 3.32
CA ASN A 135 16.59 -17.26 3.20
C ASN A 135 17.84 -17.99 2.70
N GLN A 136 18.63 -17.39 1.80
CA GLN A 136 19.93 -17.95 1.39
C GLN A 136 20.92 -18.05 2.56
N ASN A 137 20.99 -17.03 3.40
CA ASN A 137 21.82 -17.06 4.60
C ASN A 137 21.37 -18.16 5.59
N VAL A 138 20.06 -18.32 5.78
CA VAL A 138 19.51 -19.38 6.63
C VAL A 138 19.86 -20.77 6.04
N ALA A 139 19.73 -20.95 4.73
CA ALA A 139 20.09 -22.21 4.07
C ALA A 139 21.60 -22.53 4.20
N ASN A 140 22.46 -21.51 4.02
CA ASN A 140 23.90 -21.64 4.19
C ASN A 140 24.29 -22.02 5.64
N ASN A 141 23.63 -21.39 6.61
CA ASN A 141 23.82 -21.72 8.03
C ASN A 141 23.39 -23.18 8.31
N ALA A 142 22.23 -23.58 7.80
CA ALA A 142 21.73 -24.95 7.93
C ALA A 142 22.72 -25.98 7.32
N ALA A 143 23.23 -25.67 6.11
CA ALA A 143 24.26 -26.53 5.47
C ALA A 143 25.57 -26.58 6.25
N THR A 144 25.95 -25.49 6.92
CA THR A 144 27.15 -25.45 7.78
C THR A 144 26.94 -26.27 9.05
N ILE A 145 25.81 -26.15 9.69
CA ILE A 145 25.40 -26.91 10.88
C ILE A 145 25.35 -28.41 10.54
N ALA A 146 24.82 -28.78 9.38
CA ALA A 146 24.71 -30.17 8.94
C ALA A 146 26.09 -30.86 8.71
N LYS A 147 27.18 -30.10 8.52
CA LYS A 147 28.52 -30.65 8.42
C LYS A 147 29.01 -31.31 9.71
N GLY A 148 28.42 -30.90 10.85
CA GLY A 148 28.79 -31.46 12.15
C GLY A 148 30.25 -31.18 12.53
N ILE A 149 30.80 -32.04 13.42
CA ILE A 149 32.18 -32.02 13.89
C ILE A 149 32.84 -33.36 13.53
N ASN A 150 33.94 -33.32 12.78
CA ASN A 150 34.79 -34.52 12.56
C ASN A 150 35.73 -34.67 13.72
N PHE A 151 35.65 -35.82 14.39
CA PHE A 151 36.56 -36.21 15.46
C PHE A 151 37.41 -37.37 14.96
N GLY A 152 38.71 -37.13 14.82
CA GLY A 152 39.68 -38.11 14.31
C GLY A 152 40.67 -38.52 15.36
N GLY A 153 41.04 -39.79 15.34
CA GLY A 153 42.13 -40.36 16.12
C GLY A 153 43.35 -40.67 15.26
N THR A 154 44.34 -41.39 15.83
CA THR A 154 45.54 -41.95 15.11
C THR A 154 45.08 -42.83 13.96
N THR A 155 43.98 -43.52 14.12
CA THR A 155 43.28 -44.31 13.09
C THR A 155 41.83 -44.01 13.09
N GLY A 156 41.28 -43.71 11.89
CA GLY A 156 39.86 -43.47 11.70
C GLY A 156 39.38 -42.07 12.15
N SER A 157 38.19 -41.73 11.71
CA SER A 157 37.43 -40.53 12.12
C SER A 157 35.94 -40.80 12.08
N ASN A 158 35.19 -40.10 12.92
CA ASN A 158 33.72 -40.09 12.90
C ASN A 158 33.21 -38.67 12.80
N ASN A 159 32.08 -38.51 12.13
CA ASN A 159 31.32 -37.24 12.09
C ASN A 159 30.22 -37.28 13.15
N TYR A 160 30.11 -36.23 13.92
CA TYR A 160 29.08 -36.05 14.96
C TYR A 160 28.25 -34.84 14.62
N ALA A 161 26.91 -34.95 14.73
CA ALA A 161 26.02 -33.82 14.60
C ALA A 161 26.21 -32.84 15.78
N LEU A 162 25.87 -31.57 15.58
CA LEU A 162 25.85 -30.63 16.70
C LEU A 162 24.79 -31.06 17.72
N GLY A 163 25.20 -31.18 18.98
CA GLY A 163 24.37 -31.69 20.08
C GLY A 163 24.66 -33.17 20.44
N ASP A 164 25.40 -33.89 19.61
CA ASP A 164 25.84 -35.25 19.95
C ASP A 164 26.84 -35.24 21.10
N THR A 165 26.86 -36.33 21.86
CA THR A 165 27.87 -36.57 22.87
C THR A 165 29.05 -37.32 22.27
N ILE A 166 30.23 -36.72 22.30
CA ILE A 166 31.50 -37.36 21.92
C ILE A 166 32.10 -37.99 23.16
N ASN A 167 32.12 -39.33 23.19
CA ASN A 167 32.72 -40.09 24.29
C ASN A 167 34.20 -40.33 24.01
N VAL A 168 35.08 -39.74 24.81
CA VAL A 168 36.52 -40.10 24.82
C VAL A 168 36.69 -41.30 25.73
N LYS A 169 36.97 -42.45 25.14
CA LYS A 169 37.11 -43.73 25.89
C LYS A 169 38.55 -44.00 26.15
N GLY A 170 38.85 -44.47 27.35
CA GLY A 170 40.10 -45.09 27.69
C GLY A 170 40.05 -46.60 27.45
N ASP A 171 41.11 -47.28 27.87
CA ASP A 171 41.28 -48.77 27.94
C ASP A 171 41.70 -49.16 29.36
N SER A 172 42.29 -50.38 29.50
CA SER A 172 42.82 -50.88 30.80
C SER A 172 43.92 -49.98 31.36
N ASN A 173 44.71 -49.34 30.49
CA ASN A 173 45.88 -48.53 30.87
C ASN A 173 45.57 -47.01 30.92
N ILE A 174 44.49 -46.53 30.25
CA ILE A 174 44.09 -45.14 30.15
C ILE A 174 42.68 -44.97 30.71
N ILE A 175 42.57 -44.24 31.77
CA ILE A 175 41.28 -43.88 32.34
C ILE A 175 40.82 -42.52 31.77
N SER A 176 39.59 -42.44 31.24
CA SER A 176 38.97 -41.22 30.81
C SER A 176 37.92 -40.78 31.82
N GLU A 177 38.00 -39.53 32.27
CA GLU A 177 37.05 -38.91 33.20
C GLU A 177 36.50 -37.62 32.62
N THR A 178 35.22 -37.39 32.80
CA THR A 178 34.60 -36.08 32.46
C THR A 178 34.87 -35.11 33.60
N VAL A 179 35.45 -33.97 33.28
CA VAL A 179 35.74 -32.88 34.22
C VAL A 179 35.13 -31.58 33.71
N ALA A 180 35.04 -30.56 34.56
CA ALA A 180 34.57 -29.26 34.13
C ALA A 180 35.47 -28.74 32.99
N GLY A 181 34.85 -28.48 31.83
CA GLY A 181 35.52 -27.96 30.63
C GLY A 181 36.14 -29.01 29.72
N GLY A 182 35.97 -30.33 29.96
CA GLY A 182 36.49 -31.34 29.04
C GLY A 182 36.55 -32.75 29.56
N ALA A 183 37.37 -33.56 28.91
CA ALA A 183 37.72 -34.92 29.35
C ALA A 183 39.19 -34.96 29.78
N GLN A 184 39.45 -35.56 30.92
CA GLN A 184 40.80 -35.79 31.43
C GLN A 184 41.19 -37.25 31.18
N LEU A 185 42.38 -37.49 30.63
CA LEU A 185 42.99 -38.81 30.48
C LEU A 185 44.04 -38.97 31.51
N LYS A 186 44.02 -40.11 32.19
CA LYS A 186 44.98 -40.51 33.22
C LYS A 186 45.51 -41.90 32.92
N LEU A 187 46.78 -42.17 33.26
CA LEU A 187 47.30 -43.54 33.32
C LEU A 187 46.67 -44.29 34.50
N ALA A 188 46.33 -45.54 34.32
CA ALA A 188 45.95 -46.44 35.39
C ALA A 188 47.09 -46.61 36.39
N LYS A 189 46.76 -46.92 37.65
CA LYS A 189 47.81 -47.17 38.63
C LYS A 189 48.70 -48.38 38.26
N ASP A 190 48.06 -49.40 37.71
CA ASP A 190 48.74 -50.57 37.23
C ASP A 190 48.65 -50.59 35.72
N ILE A 191 49.81 -50.60 35.06
CA ILE A 191 49.94 -50.59 33.61
C ILE A 191 50.27 -51.96 33.14
N THR A 192 49.50 -52.53 32.23
CA THR A 192 49.76 -53.83 31.59
C THR A 192 50.19 -53.58 30.15
N VAL A 193 51.40 -53.85 29.83
CA VAL A 193 52.01 -53.75 28.50
C VAL A 193 52.88 -54.96 28.19
N ASP A 194 53.05 -55.28 26.92
CA ASP A 194 53.89 -56.39 26.49
C ASP A 194 55.37 -56.11 26.71
N SER A 195 55.79 -54.88 26.63
CA SER A 195 57.15 -54.43 26.91
C SER A 195 57.26 -52.93 27.17
N VAL A 196 58.27 -52.54 27.91
CA VAL A 196 58.71 -51.14 28.07
C VAL A 196 60.11 -50.99 27.50
N THR A 197 60.35 -50.07 26.62
CA THR A 197 61.65 -49.76 26.03
C THR A 197 62.08 -48.36 26.50
N ALA A 198 63.27 -48.28 27.07
CA ALA A 198 63.88 -47.00 27.49
C ALA A 198 65.29 -46.93 26.90
N GLY A 199 65.47 -46.19 25.81
CA GLY A 199 66.73 -46.24 25.04
C GLY A 199 67.02 -47.66 24.50
N ASP A 200 68.19 -48.19 24.77
CA ASP A 200 68.58 -49.50 24.33
C ASP A 200 68.09 -50.61 25.28
N SER A 201 67.50 -50.25 26.41
CA SER A 201 67.00 -51.19 27.41
C SER A 201 65.57 -51.60 27.17
N LYS A 202 65.23 -52.86 27.19
CA LYS A 202 63.86 -53.37 27.04
C LYS A 202 63.55 -54.34 28.22
N LEU A 203 62.39 -54.02 28.86
CA LEU A 203 61.77 -54.90 29.85
C LEU A 203 60.58 -55.57 29.23
N ASN A 204 60.51 -56.88 29.19
CA ASN A 204 59.43 -57.68 28.64
C ASN A 204 59.08 -58.85 29.55
N THR A 205 58.16 -59.73 29.11
CA THR A 205 57.74 -60.93 29.88
C THR A 205 58.81 -61.98 30.07
N ASP A 206 59.87 -61.84 29.33
CA ASP A 206 61.03 -62.85 29.41
C ASP A 206 62.13 -62.34 30.35
N GLY A 207 62.00 -61.19 30.95
CA GLY A 207 62.92 -60.56 31.88
C GLY A 207 63.62 -59.29 31.41
#